data_e93f57bf7ac35f28a5abbd0865d1e1c6
#
_entry.id   e93f57bf7ac35f28a5abbd0865d1e1c6
#
_cell.length_a   1.000
_cell.length_b   1.000
_cell.length_c   1.000
_cell.angle_alpha   90.00
_cell.angle_beta   90.00
_cell.angle_gamma   90.00
#
_symmetry.space_group_name_H-M   'P 1'
#
loop_
_entity.id
_entity.type
_entity.pdbx_description
1 polymer ?
#
loop_
_entity_poly.entity_id
_entity_poly.type
_entity_poly.pdbx_seq_one_letter_code
_entity_poly.pdbx_strand_id
1 'polypeptide(L)'
;MCGIYFYKYLSGQKIDVNKMTAYFNRIKHRGPDKSVSEVLEDDTFIGFHRLAINGLSEMGDQPFIYEKESGGHVYVICNGEIYNYRELNEKYELELEEGESDCAVIYPLFEKIGLEKMISLLDGVFAFIIYDAEDGSVYAGRDPIGVRPLFYGADENQIAFCSEGKGICELMDVIPFPAGSYYMNGRVERFFSIDEYRDVSPNPYLSLVNDSSIYHMVEKVFRRAVVKRLLSERPIGCLLSGGLDSSLVAAIVQEEMKKNGKSVNTYSIGFKGSPDLEKARVVAKHIGSTHHEVIMNFKDIEKRIPEIILQLETWDTTTIRASIGMFLLSEYISQKTEDVVIFSGEGADELCQGYLYFHRQPSPASGTEESFRLMNQLYMYDVLRADRTTAGHGLELRVPFLDKEFMKLISSLSSRKVCPRNGVEKYLIRRSFQNSGLLPDEILWRTKEAFSDGVSSVKNNWLDKLKTMTASVISDESFEKFKEKCVHSPPRTKEEMYYRQIYNAFYNNDKWIPRYWMPMWSGETIDPSARTLNIYQKYTENEIEK
;
A
#
# COMPACT_ATOMS: atom_id res chain seq x y z
N MET A 1 -11.43 0.77 -3.33
CA MET A 1 -10.43 1.65 -4.02
C MET A 1 -10.85 1.83 -5.47
N CYS A 2 -10.98 3.09 -5.90
CA CYS A 2 -11.48 3.41 -7.23
C CYS A 2 -10.43 3.17 -8.34
N GLY A 3 -10.90 3.16 -9.59
CA GLY A 3 -10.05 3.15 -10.77
C GLY A 3 -10.21 4.46 -11.52
N ILE A 4 -9.12 5.23 -11.66
CA ILE A 4 -9.10 6.45 -12.47
C ILE A 4 -8.37 6.21 -13.78
N TYR A 5 -8.86 6.81 -14.84
CA TYR A 5 -8.33 6.70 -16.19
C TYR A 5 -8.47 8.04 -16.92
N PHE A 6 -7.36 8.53 -17.47
CA PHE A 6 -7.32 9.73 -18.28
C PHE A 6 -6.38 9.53 -19.47
N TYR A 7 -6.82 9.91 -20.66
CA TYR A 7 -6.01 9.88 -21.87
C TYR A 7 -6.39 11.07 -22.77
N LYS A 8 -5.38 11.79 -23.26
CA LYS A 8 -5.57 12.94 -24.17
C LYS A 8 -4.57 12.90 -25.32
N TYR A 9 -5.05 13.12 -26.53
CA TYR A 9 -4.20 13.46 -27.67
C TYR A 9 -3.90 14.98 -27.67
N LEU A 10 -2.61 15.32 -27.62
CA LEU A 10 -2.16 16.73 -27.70
C LEU A 10 -2.14 17.23 -29.16
N SER A 11 -2.20 16.33 -30.12
CA SER A 11 -2.22 16.62 -31.58
C SER A 11 -3.62 16.90 -32.12
N GLY A 12 -4.67 16.83 -31.30
CA GLY A 12 -6.07 16.97 -31.74
C GLY A 12 -6.60 15.74 -32.51
N GLN A 13 -5.91 14.59 -32.44
CA GLN A 13 -6.40 13.34 -32.99
C GLN A 13 -7.64 12.88 -32.22
N LYS A 14 -8.64 12.31 -32.93
CA LYS A 14 -9.86 11.83 -32.30
C LYS A 14 -9.66 10.52 -31.56
N ILE A 15 -10.33 10.39 -30.42
CA ILE A 15 -10.40 9.20 -29.59
C ILE A 15 -11.12 8.06 -30.31
N ASP A 16 -10.50 6.88 -30.34
CA ASP A 16 -11.19 5.62 -30.62
C ASP A 16 -11.85 5.14 -29.32
N VAL A 17 -13.15 5.41 -29.19
CA VAL A 17 -13.95 5.11 -27.99
C VAL A 17 -13.91 3.64 -27.64
N ASN A 18 -14.01 2.73 -28.63
CA ASN A 18 -14.01 1.30 -28.37
C ASN A 18 -12.67 0.82 -27.80
N LYS A 19 -11.58 1.34 -28.38
CA LYS A 19 -10.22 1.03 -27.93
C LYS A 19 -10.00 1.55 -26.50
N MET A 20 -10.31 2.81 -26.23
CA MET A 20 -10.11 3.40 -24.88
C MET A 20 -11.00 2.72 -23.83
N THR A 21 -12.25 2.41 -24.15
CA THR A 21 -13.14 1.65 -23.25
C THR A 21 -12.60 0.26 -22.94
N ALA A 22 -12.00 -0.44 -23.92
CA ALA A 22 -11.37 -1.73 -23.67
C ALA A 22 -10.20 -1.64 -22.70
N TYR A 23 -9.36 -0.63 -22.83
CA TYR A 23 -8.24 -0.38 -21.89
C TYR A 23 -8.72 0.07 -20.51
N PHE A 24 -9.67 0.99 -20.45
CA PHE A 24 -10.30 1.42 -19.20
C PHE A 24 -10.88 0.23 -18.41
N ASN A 25 -11.57 -0.68 -19.08
CA ASN A 25 -12.19 -1.84 -18.43
C ASN A 25 -11.16 -2.84 -17.83
N ARG A 26 -9.87 -2.75 -18.17
CA ARG A 26 -8.83 -3.59 -17.54
C ARG A 26 -8.65 -3.31 -16.06
N ILE A 27 -9.08 -2.13 -15.60
CA ILE A 27 -9.00 -1.74 -14.18
C ILE A 27 -10.36 -1.72 -13.48
N LYS A 28 -11.42 -2.29 -14.09
CA LYS A 28 -12.78 -2.29 -13.55
C LYS A 28 -12.92 -2.96 -12.17
N HIS A 29 -12.07 -3.96 -11.89
CA HIS A 29 -12.04 -4.66 -10.60
C HIS A 29 -11.79 -3.72 -9.40
N ARG A 30 -11.18 -2.54 -9.62
CA ARG A 30 -10.92 -1.55 -8.56
C ARG A 30 -12.19 -0.90 -8.04
N GLY A 31 -13.17 -0.71 -8.90
CA GLY A 31 -14.43 -0.04 -8.56
C GLY A 31 -15.63 -0.75 -9.16
N PRO A 32 -16.12 -1.82 -8.52
CA PRO A 32 -17.20 -2.65 -9.08
C PRO A 32 -18.59 -2.00 -8.99
N ASP A 33 -18.77 -0.96 -8.17
CA ASP A 33 -20.11 -0.42 -7.87
C ASP A 33 -20.69 0.40 -9.05
N LYS A 34 -19.88 1.22 -9.70
CA LYS A 34 -20.30 2.03 -10.86
C LYS A 34 -19.14 2.31 -11.81
N SER A 35 -19.41 2.38 -13.10
CA SER A 35 -18.43 2.77 -14.12
C SER A 35 -18.97 3.92 -14.94
N VAL A 36 -18.19 4.98 -15.09
CA VAL A 36 -18.49 6.15 -15.90
C VAL A 36 -17.31 6.42 -16.82
N SER A 37 -17.56 6.72 -18.09
CA SER A 37 -16.53 7.20 -19.01
C SER A 37 -17.13 8.16 -20.03
N GLU A 38 -16.36 9.15 -20.43
CA GLU A 38 -16.77 10.20 -21.33
C GLU A 38 -15.64 10.58 -22.29
N VAL A 39 -15.99 11.00 -23.50
CA VAL A 39 -15.08 11.64 -24.45
C VAL A 39 -15.37 13.12 -24.48
N LEU A 40 -14.37 13.92 -24.17
CA LEU A 40 -14.42 15.37 -24.14
C LEU A 40 -13.67 15.91 -25.36
N GLU A 41 -14.26 16.90 -26.05
CA GLU A 41 -13.64 17.61 -27.18
C GLU A 41 -13.09 16.71 -28.30
N ASP A 42 -13.61 15.50 -28.47
CA ASP A 42 -13.18 14.47 -29.41
C ASP A 42 -11.77 13.89 -29.15
N ASP A 43 -10.89 14.52 -28.40
CA ASP A 43 -9.48 14.15 -28.22
C ASP A 43 -9.11 13.65 -26.82
N THR A 44 -10.03 13.74 -25.87
CA THR A 44 -9.80 13.38 -24.45
C THR A 44 -10.78 12.31 -23.99
N PHE A 45 -10.26 11.27 -23.34
CA PHE A 45 -11.06 10.23 -22.68
C PHE A 45 -10.83 10.28 -21.18
N ILE A 46 -11.90 10.43 -20.40
CA ILE A 46 -11.90 10.36 -18.95
C ILE A 46 -12.75 9.19 -18.47
N GLY A 47 -12.30 8.44 -17.46
CA GLY A 47 -13.03 7.29 -16.95
C GLY A 47 -12.83 7.08 -15.45
N PHE A 48 -13.89 6.62 -14.80
CA PHE A 48 -13.92 6.35 -13.36
C PHE A 48 -14.66 5.05 -13.05
N HIS A 49 -14.00 4.14 -12.36
CA HIS A 49 -14.62 2.97 -11.74
C HIS A 49 -14.75 3.23 -10.25
N ARG A 50 -15.96 3.27 -9.74
CA ARG A 50 -16.29 3.62 -8.37
C ARG A 50 -16.34 2.40 -7.46
N LEU A 51 -15.63 2.47 -6.33
CA LEU A 51 -15.91 1.75 -5.10
C LEU A 51 -16.42 2.78 -4.09
N ALA A 52 -17.71 2.76 -3.81
CA ALA A 52 -18.34 3.73 -2.94
C ALA A 52 -18.04 3.41 -1.47
N ILE A 53 -17.32 4.32 -0.78
CA ILE A 53 -16.95 4.20 0.64
C ILE A 53 -17.62 5.28 1.47
N ASN A 54 -17.49 6.53 1.04
CA ASN A 54 -18.13 7.71 1.60
C ASN A 54 -19.00 8.38 0.52
N GLY A 55 -20.11 9.02 0.93
CA GLY A 55 -21.06 9.60 -0.01
C GLY A 55 -21.67 8.54 -0.93
N LEU A 56 -22.38 7.55 -0.37
CA LEU A 56 -22.88 6.38 -1.12
C LEU A 56 -23.92 6.73 -2.19
N SER A 57 -24.50 7.93 -2.14
CA SER A 57 -25.44 8.44 -3.14
C SER A 57 -24.75 8.80 -4.47
N GLU A 58 -25.54 9.25 -5.44
CA GLU A 58 -25.03 9.77 -6.72
C GLU A 58 -24.19 11.05 -6.56
N MET A 59 -24.32 11.79 -5.46
CA MET A 59 -23.47 12.95 -5.15
C MET A 59 -21.99 12.60 -4.98
N GLY A 60 -21.67 11.34 -4.68
CA GLY A 60 -20.29 10.85 -4.64
C GLY A 60 -19.79 10.29 -5.98
N ASP A 61 -20.56 10.38 -7.06
CA ASP A 61 -20.13 9.92 -8.39
C ASP A 61 -19.07 10.85 -9.00
N GLN A 62 -18.19 10.26 -9.78
CA GLN A 62 -17.13 10.97 -10.49
C GLN A 62 -17.16 10.61 -11.99
N PRO A 63 -16.67 11.51 -12.87
CA PRO A 63 -15.98 12.79 -12.59
C PRO A 63 -16.85 13.80 -11.86
N PHE A 64 -16.28 14.54 -10.88
CA PHE A 64 -16.89 15.78 -10.42
C PHE A 64 -16.74 16.82 -11.53
N ILE A 65 -17.81 17.54 -11.85
CA ILE A 65 -17.84 18.53 -12.93
C ILE A 65 -18.15 19.90 -12.32
N TYR A 66 -17.22 20.82 -12.50
CA TYR A 66 -17.35 22.19 -12.01
C TYR A 66 -17.46 23.15 -13.20
N GLU A 67 -18.44 24.03 -13.16
CA GLU A 67 -18.62 25.10 -14.16
C GLU A 67 -17.85 26.36 -13.73
N LYS A 68 -17.01 26.89 -14.61
CA LYS A 68 -16.27 28.13 -14.38
C LYS A 68 -17.15 29.35 -14.71
N GLU A 69 -16.83 30.51 -14.15
CA GLU A 69 -17.52 31.76 -14.49
C GLU A 69 -17.46 32.10 -15.99
N SER A 70 -16.43 31.63 -16.70
CA SER A 70 -16.28 31.76 -18.16
C SER A 70 -17.23 30.86 -18.98
N GLY A 71 -17.93 29.89 -18.32
CA GLY A 71 -18.75 28.86 -18.95
C GLY A 71 -17.98 27.60 -19.36
N GLY A 72 -16.68 27.52 -19.08
CA GLY A 72 -15.88 26.29 -19.25
C GLY A 72 -16.12 25.27 -18.14
N HIS A 73 -15.70 24.01 -18.36
CA HIS A 73 -15.87 22.94 -17.39
C HIS A 73 -14.51 22.38 -16.92
N VAL A 74 -14.46 22.03 -15.64
CA VAL A 74 -13.32 21.30 -15.04
C VAL A 74 -13.81 19.94 -14.55
N TYR A 75 -13.07 18.90 -14.92
CA TYR A 75 -13.36 17.52 -14.58
C TYR A 75 -12.34 17.01 -13.56
N VAL A 76 -12.83 16.39 -12.48
CA VAL A 76 -11.96 15.86 -11.43
C VAL A 76 -12.28 14.40 -11.15
N ILE A 77 -11.26 13.56 -11.18
CA ILE A 77 -11.34 12.16 -10.75
C ILE A 77 -10.29 11.88 -9.68
N CYS A 78 -10.69 11.19 -8.62
CA CYS A 78 -9.83 10.83 -7.50
C CYS A 78 -10.05 9.39 -7.05
N ASN A 79 -8.97 8.64 -6.95
CA ASN A 79 -8.92 7.38 -6.22
C ASN A 79 -8.28 7.65 -4.87
N GLY A 80 -9.07 7.76 -3.80
CA GLY A 80 -8.49 8.09 -2.50
C GLY A 80 -9.49 8.31 -1.39
N GLU A 81 -8.94 8.68 -0.24
CA GLU A 81 -9.64 9.15 0.95
C GLU A 81 -8.91 10.37 1.51
N ILE A 82 -9.60 11.46 1.72
CA ILE A 82 -9.09 12.71 2.30
C ILE A 82 -9.64 12.85 3.72
N TYR A 83 -8.89 12.40 4.70
CA TYR A 83 -9.35 12.27 6.09
C TYR A 83 -9.66 13.62 6.76
N ASN A 84 -9.01 14.71 6.33
CA ASN A 84 -9.21 16.04 6.87
C ASN A 84 -10.15 16.92 6.03
N TYR A 85 -10.96 16.36 5.14
CA TYR A 85 -11.82 17.13 4.23
C TYR A 85 -12.78 18.08 4.96
N ARG A 86 -13.33 17.68 6.12
CA ARG A 86 -14.23 18.53 6.92
C ARG A 86 -13.53 19.74 7.49
N GLU A 87 -12.30 19.56 8.02
CA GLU A 87 -11.46 20.64 8.52
C GLU A 87 -11.09 21.63 7.40
N LEU A 88 -10.76 21.10 6.21
CA LEU A 88 -10.46 21.92 5.04
C LEU A 88 -11.71 22.68 4.55
N ASN A 89 -12.87 22.00 4.51
CA ASN A 89 -14.15 22.64 4.15
C ASN A 89 -14.48 23.81 5.06
N GLU A 90 -14.41 23.61 6.38
CA GLU A 90 -14.68 24.67 7.38
C GLU A 90 -13.66 25.82 7.26
N LYS A 91 -12.38 25.49 7.23
CA LYS A 91 -11.29 26.49 7.23
C LYS A 91 -11.25 27.37 5.98
N TYR A 92 -11.59 26.79 4.84
CA TYR A 92 -11.50 27.47 3.56
C TYR A 92 -12.88 27.84 2.98
N GLU A 93 -13.98 27.56 3.70
CA GLU A 93 -15.34 27.85 3.28
C GLU A 93 -15.61 27.33 1.85
N LEU A 94 -15.46 25.98 1.67
CA LEU A 94 -15.51 25.36 0.34
C LEU A 94 -16.93 24.98 -0.10
N GLU A 95 -17.92 25.16 0.79
CA GLU A 95 -19.36 24.94 0.51
C GLU A 95 -19.71 23.52 0.04
N LEU A 96 -18.97 22.49 0.56
CA LEU A 96 -19.29 21.10 0.27
C LEU A 96 -20.64 20.72 0.87
N GLU A 97 -21.45 19.99 0.10
CA GLU A 97 -22.78 19.54 0.52
C GLU A 97 -22.68 18.28 1.39
N GLU A 98 -23.69 18.09 2.26
CA GLU A 98 -23.80 16.86 3.05
C GLU A 98 -24.10 15.67 2.13
N GLY A 99 -23.32 14.60 2.21
CA GLY A 99 -23.45 13.41 1.37
C GLY A 99 -22.53 13.38 0.16
N GLU A 100 -21.76 14.44 -0.09
CA GLU A 100 -20.68 14.40 -1.07
C GLU A 100 -19.52 13.51 -0.60
N SER A 101 -18.71 13.09 -1.57
CA SER A 101 -17.45 12.39 -1.28
C SER A 101 -16.44 13.34 -0.63
N ASP A 102 -15.63 12.80 0.28
CA ASP A 102 -14.46 13.50 0.85
C ASP A 102 -13.48 14.01 -0.22
N CYS A 103 -13.42 13.37 -1.39
CA CYS A 103 -12.62 13.80 -2.54
C CYS A 103 -13.15 15.07 -3.23
N ALA A 104 -14.40 15.46 -3.02
CA ALA A 104 -14.98 16.68 -3.59
C ALA A 104 -14.24 17.96 -3.13
N VAL A 105 -13.51 17.89 -1.99
CA VAL A 105 -12.70 19.01 -1.50
C VAL A 105 -11.57 19.44 -2.45
N ILE A 106 -11.14 18.58 -3.38
CA ILE A 106 -9.93 18.78 -4.19
C ILE A 106 -10.02 20.03 -5.07
N TYR A 107 -11.03 20.13 -5.91
CA TYR A 107 -11.10 21.26 -6.84
C TYR A 107 -11.43 22.60 -6.19
N PRO A 108 -12.43 22.73 -5.30
CA PRO A 108 -12.68 24.00 -4.62
C PRO A 108 -11.47 24.51 -3.83
N LEU A 109 -10.69 23.61 -3.24
CA LEU A 109 -9.47 24.00 -2.55
C LEU A 109 -8.35 24.39 -3.54
N PHE A 110 -8.20 23.64 -4.66
CA PHE A 110 -7.27 23.99 -5.74
C PHE A 110 -7.54 25.38 -6.30
N GLU A 111 -8.78 25.70 -6.59
CA GLU A 111 -9.18 27.00 -7.11
C GLU A 111 -8.83 28.15 -6.15
N LYS A 112 -9.08 27.96 -4.83
CA LYS A 112 -8.80 28.99 -3.82
C LYS A 112 -7.32 29.22 -3.54
N ILE A 113 -6.48 28.17 -3.54
CA ILE A 113 -5.10 28.29 -3.02
C ILE A 113 -4.01 27.72 -3.92
N GLY A 114 -4.36 27.18 -5.10
CA GLY A 114 -3.44 26.59 -6.07
C GLY A 114 -2.98 25.18 -5.69
N LEU A 115 -2.44 24.46 -6.69
CA LEU A 115 -2.11 23.03 -6.60
C LEU A 115 -1.11 22.71 -5.49
N GLU A 116 0.02 23.41 -5.46
CA GLU A 116 1.12 23.12 -4.53
C GLU A 116 0.70 23.23 -3.06
N LYS A 117 -0.03 24.29 -2.75
CA LYS A 117 -0.52 24.51 -1.39
C LYS A 117 -1.64 23.55 -1.05
N MET A 118 -2.57 23.32 -1.97
CA MET A 118 -3.66 22.35 -1.80
C MET A 118 -3.10 20.97 -1.46
N ILE A 119 -2.24 20.39 -2.32
CA ILE A 119 -1.75 19.03 -2.15
C ILE A 119 -0.94 18.84 -0.86
N SER A 120 -0.22 19.87 -0.41
CA SER A 120 0.54 19.84 0.85
C SER A 120 -0.35 19.79 2.09
N LEU A 121 -1.58 20.32 2.01
CA LEU A 121 -2.55 20.36 3.10
C LEU A 121 -3.38 19.08 3.20
N LEU A 122 -3.52 18.32 2.12
CA LEU A 122 -4.27 17.08 2.15
C LEU A 122 -3.67 16.08 3.16
N ASP A 123 -4.50 15.57 4.06
CA ASP A 123 -4.19 14.43 4.94
C ASP A 123 -5.03 13.24 4.50
N GLY A 124 -4.42 12.37 3.71
CA GLY A 124 -5.12 11.28 3.07
C GLY A 124 -4.21 10.33 2.32
N VAL A 125 -4.83 9.41 1.62
CA VAL A 125 -4.21 8.52 0.64
C VAL A 125 -4.95 8.72 -0.68
N PHE A 126 -4.26 9.19 -1.73
CA PHE A 126 -4.93 9.66 -2.93
C PHE A 126 -4.06 9.58 -4.20
N ALA A 127 -4.74 9.44 -5.31
CA ALA A 127 -4.27 9.79 -6.64
C ALA A 127 -5.40 10.50 -7.37
N PHE A 128 -5.17 11.70 -7.88
CA PHE A 128 -6.20 12.49 -8.55
C PHE A 128 -5.71 13.06 -9.88
N ILE A 129 -6.67 13.42 -10.73
CA ILE A 129 -6.46 14.14 -11.97
C ILE A 129 -7.50 15.26 -12.01
N ILE A 130 -7.05 16.46 -12.37
CA ILE A 130 -7.89 17.63 -12.67
C ILE A 130 -7.66 17.97 -14.15
N TYR A 131 -8.70 18.03 -14.93
CA TYR A 131 -8.67 18.43 -16.33
C TYR A 131 -9.55 19.67 -16.55
N ASP A 132 -8.92 20.75 -16.97
CA ASP A 132 -9.60 21.97 -17.39
C ASP A 132 -9.86 21.89 -18.89
N ALA A 133 -11.12 21.71 -19.28
CA ALA A 133 -11.49 21.57 -20.68
C ALA A 133 -11.46 22.90 -21.44
N GLU A 134 -11.43 24.06 -20.76
CA GLU A 134 -11.39 25.36 -21.41
C GLU A 134 -10.03 25.66 -22.04
N ASP A 135 -8.93 25.31 -21.35
CA ASP A 135 -7.56 25.58 -21.83
C ASP A 135 -6.75 24.29 -22.11
N GLY A 136 -7.34 23.12 -21.85
CA GLY A 136 -6.70 21.83 -22.03
C GLY A 136 -5.67 21.46 -20.96
N SER A 137 -5.60 22.22 -19.86
CA SER A 137 -4.63 21.98 -18.79
C SER A 137 -4.93 20.70 -18.01
N VAL A 138 -3.88 19.93 -17.72
CA VAL A 138 -3.94 18.70 -16.95
C VAL A 138 -3.07 18.84 -15.70
N TYR A 139 -3.67 18.51 -14.55
CA TYR A 139 -2.99 18.43 -13.27
C TYR A 139 -3.22 17.04 -12.69
N ALA A 140 -2.20 16.47 -12.06
CA ALA A 140 -2.34 15.20 -11.34
C ALA A 140 -1.52 15.23 -10.05
N GLY A 141 -1.93 14.44 -9.07
CA GLY A 141 -1.18 14.34 -7.81
C GLY A 141 -1.31 12.98 -7.18
N ARG A 142 -0.28 12.58 -6.41
CA ARG A 142 -0.23 11.31 -5.69
C ARG A 142 0.21 11.52 -4.26
N ASP A 143 -0.39 10.81 -3.32
CA ASP A 143 -0.12 10.92 -1.88
C ASP A 143 1.36 10.75 -1.50
N PRO A 144 1.77 11.22 -0.30
CA PRO A 144 3.17 11.25 0.14
C PRO A 144 3.94 9.95 0.00
N ILE A 145 3.30 8.81 0.23
CA ILE A 145 3.94 7.47 0.19
C ILE A 145 3.54 6.68 -1.06
N GLY A 146 2.54 7.17 -1.81
CA GLY A 146 2.01 6.50 -2.98
C GLY A 146 1.18 5.27 -2.63
N VAL A 147 0.42 5.35 -1.53
CA VAL A 147 -0.52 4.30 -1.10
C VAL A 147 -1.53 4.02 -2.20
N ARG A 148 -2.09 5.09 -2.80
CA ARG A 148 -2.90 4.93 -4.00
C ARG A 148 -2.02 4.91 -5.24
N PRO A 149 -2.21 3.92 -6.11
CA PRO A 149 -1.39 3.79 -7.31
C PRO A 149 -1.78 4.82 -8.37
N LEU A 150 -0.76 5.23 -9.12
CA LEU A 150 -0.91 6.01 -10.35
C LEU A 150 0.25 5.67 -11.28
N PHE A 151 -0.05 5.49 -12.55
CA PHE A 151 0.88 5.39 -13.66
C PHE A 151 0.67 6.55 -14.60
N TYR A 152 1.72 6.98 -15.28
CA TYR A 152 1.61 8.01 -16.30
C TYR A 152 2.60 7.80 -17.44
N GLY A 153 2.25 8.35 -18.58
CA GLY A 153 3.12 8.53 -19.72
C GLY A 153 2.78 9.83 -20.42
N ALA A 154 3.79 10.48 -20.98
CA ALA A 154 3.62 11.69 -21.77
C ALA A 154 4.70 11.75 -22.86
N ASP A 155 4.29 12.10 -24.07
CA ASP A 155 5.17 12.44 -25.19
C ASP A 155 4.65 13.70 -25.90
N GLU A 156 5.20 14.03 -27.05
CA GLU A 156 4.81 15.23 -27.82
C GLU A 156 3.37 15.15 -28.39
N ASN A 157 2.77 13.97 -28.47
CA ASN A 157 1.48 13.76 -29.11
C ASN A 157 0.34 13.40 -28.13
N GLN A 158 0.67 12.91 -26.94
CA GLN A 158 -0.30 12.33 -26.04
C GLN A 158 0.14 12.33 -24.58
N ILE A 159 -0.82 12.33 -23.66
CA ILE A 159 -0.62 12.16 -22.24
C ILE A 159 -1.66 11.21 -21.66
N ALA A 160 -1.24 10.35 -20.74
CA ALA A 160 -2.12 9.40 -20.07
C ALA A 160 -1.80 9.24 -18.60
N PHE A 161 -2.85 9.03 -17.80
CA PHE A 161 -2.78 8.67 -16.38
C PHE A 161 -3.74 7.52 -16.11
N CYS A 162 -3.32 6.55 -15.31
CA CYS A 162 -4.16 5.41 -14.95
C CYS A 162 -3.77 4.86 -13.59
N SER A 163 -4.73 4.39 -12.80
CA SER A 163 -4.46 3.72 -11.53
C SER A 163 -3.51 2.53 -11.66
N GLU A 164 -3.57 1.79 -12.76
CA GLU A 164 -2.73 0.61 -13.01
C GLU A 164 -2.12 0.67 -14.41
N GLY A 165 -0.88 0.20 -14.53
CA GLY A 165 -0.11 0.27 -15.79
C GLY A 165 -0.76 -0.49 -16.94
N LYS A 166 -1.46 -1.61 -16.66
CA LYS A 166 -2.16 -2.43 -17.68
C LYS A 166 -3.25 -1.67 -18.45
N GLY A 167 -3.75 -0.55 -17.89
CA GLY A 167 -4.71 0.29 -18.58
C GLY A 167 -4.12 1.12 -19.71
N ILE A 168 -2.81 1.42 -19.69
CA ILE A 168 -2.18 2.36 -20.63
C ILE A 168 -0.87 1.90 -21.25
N CYS A 169 -0.25 0.82 -20.77
CA CYS A 169 1.09 0.39 -21.19
C CYS A 169 1.19 -0.12 -22.64
N GLU A 170 0.08 -0.43 -23.31
CA GLU A 170 0.05 -0.77 -24.73
C GLU A 170 -0.16 0.46 -25.64
N LEU A 171 -0.48 1.61 -25.05
CA LEU A 171 -0.70 2.85 -25.78
C LEU A 171 0.57 3.67 -25.93
N MET A 172 1.43 3.62 -24.89
CA MET A 172 2.66 4.39 -24.80
C MET A 172 3.59 3.84 -23.71
N ASP A 173 4.82 4.31 -23.68
CA ASP A 173 5.71 4.05 -22.56
C ASP A 173 5.21 4.75 -21.29
N VAL A 174 5.05 3.96 -20.24
CA VAL A 174 4.53 4.45 -18.97
C VAL A 174 5.43 4.04 -17.80
N ILE A 175 5.40 4.85 -16.76
CA ILE A 175 6.11 4.58 -15.51
C ILE A 175 5.17 4.77 -14.31
N PRO A 176 5.45 4.14 -13.16
CA PRO A 176 4.79 4.49 -11.92
C PRO A 176 4.99 5.98 -11.61
N PHE A 177 3.90 6.71 -11.39
CA PHE A 177 3.97 8.12 -10.99
C PHE A 177 4.64 8.22 -9.61
N PRO A 178 5.67 9.07 -9.42
CA PRO A 178 6.40 9.12 -8.16
C PRO A 178 5.50 9.47 -6.98
N ALA A 179 5.71 8.81 -5.84
CA ALA A 179 5.05 9.15 -4.59
C ALA A 179 5.40 10.57 -4.13
N GLY A 180 4.48 11.25 -3.47
CA GLY A 180 4.69 12.62 -2.98
C GLY A 180 4.96 13.64 -4.08
N SER A 181 4.38 13.45 -5.27
CA SER A 181 4.60 14.31 -6.43
C SER A 181 3.30 14.76 -7.07
N TYR A 182 3.37 15.82 -7.84
CA TYR A 182 2.30 16.32 -8.70
C TYR A 182 2.81 16.61 -10.12
N TYR A 183 1.89 16.58 -11.07
CA TYR A 183 2.12 16.97 -12.47
C TYR A 183 1.43 18.30 -12.74
N MET A 184 2.16 19.24 -13.32
CA MET A 184 1.68 20.54 -13.74
C MET A 184 2.56 21.07 -14.87
N ASN A 185 1.97 21.67 -15.90
CA ASN A 185 2.70 22.35 -16.99
C ASN A 185 3.78 21.48 -17.66
N GLY A 186 3.49 20.21 -17.90
CA GLY A 186 4.41 19.27 -18.56
C GLY A 186 5.52 18.72 -17.66
N ARG A 187 5.48 18.99 -16.35
CA ARG A 187 6.53 18.59 -15.40
C ARG A 187 5.96 17.82 -14.22
N VAL A 188 6.73 16.86 -13.74
CA VAL A 188 6.50 16.19 -12.46
C VAL A 188 7.39 16.82 -11.41
N GLU A 189 6.78 17.34 -10.36
CA GLU A 189 7.47 17.98 -9.24
C GLU A 189 7.13 17.28 -7.94
N ARG A 190 8.08 17.29 -6.98
CA ARG A 190 7.91 16.65 -5.69
C ARG A 190 7.46 17.69 -4.65
N PHE A 191 6.35 17.41 -3.95
CA PHE A 191 5.87 18.23 -2.83
C PHE A 191 6.17 17.61 -1.46
N PHE A 192 6.55 16.33 -1.43
CA PHE A 192 6.86 15.62 -0.19
C PHE A 192 7.98 14.60 -0.40
N SER A 193 8.90 14.54 0.56
CA SER A 193 9.84 13.44 0.76
C SER A 193 9.94 13.12 2.25
N ILE A 194 9.99 11.84 2.61
CA ILE A 194 10.24 11.45 4.01
C ILE A 194 11.61 11.94 4.50
N ASP A 195 12.54 12.19 3.59
CA ASP A 195 13.86 12.76 3.89
C ASP A 195 13.78 14.16 4.52
N GLU A 196 12.70 14.92 4.25
CA GLU A 196 12.46 16.22 4.91
C GLU A 196 12.32 16.10 6.43
N TYR A 197 11.83 14.96 6.90
CA TYR A 197 11.75 14.71 8.35
C TYR A 197 13.12 14.42 8.98
N ARG A 198 14.15 14.08 8.19
CA ARG A 198 15.53 13.92 8.64
C ARG A 198 16.18 15.25 9.01
N ASP A 199 15.92 16.30 8.21
CA ASP A 199 16.51 17.62 8.37
C ASP A 199 15.82 18.47 9.45
N VAL A 200 14.61 18.09 9.83
CA VAL A 200 14.07 18.55 11.10
C VAL A 200 14.95 17.90 12.17
N SER A 201 16.07 18.57 12.51
CA SER A 201 17.00 18.20 13.59
C SER A 201 16.20 17.56 14.71
N PRO A 202 16.58 16.39 15.22
CA PRO A 202 15.80 15.70 16.25
C PRO A 202 15.45 16.77 17.25
N ASN A 203 14.15 17.11 17.31
CA ASN A 203 13.67 18.32 18.00
C ASN A 203 14.43 18.34 19.31
N PRO A 204 15.33 19.33 19.57
CA PRO A 204 16.23 19.27 20.72
C PRO A 204 15.44 19.07 22.02
N TYR A 205 14.19 19.50 22.03
CA TYR A 205 13.23 19.23 23.10
C TYR A 205 12.85 17.75 23.21
N LEU A 206 12.73 16.99 22.10
CA LEU A 206 12.46 15.54 22.15
C LEU A 206 13.66 14.75 22.68
N SER A 207 14.88 15.23 22.51
CA SER A 207 16.06 14.62 23.12
C SER A 207 16.11 14.78 24.65
N LEU A 208 15.45 15.82 25.19
CA LEU A 208 15.33 16.09 26.61
C LEU A 208 14.11 15.40 27.25
N VAL A 209 13.16 14.92 26.43
CA VAL A 209 11.97 14.22 26.91
C VAL A 209 12.34 12.80 27.36
N ASN A 210 11.86 12.40 28.54
CA ASN A 210 12.08 11.04 29.05
C ASN A 210 11.34 9.98 28.20
N ASP A 211 11.80 8.75 28.27
CA ASP A 211 11.26 7.64 27.50
C ASP A 211 9.75 7.42 27.72
N SER A 212 9.26 7.57 28.95
CA SER A 212 7.85 7.39 29.27
C SER A 212 6.94 8.38 28.53
N SER A 213 7.35 9.63 28.44
CA SER A 213 6.59 10.66 27.68
C SER A 213 6.61 10.39 26.18
N ILE A 214 7.74 9.88 25.64
CA ILE A 214 7.84 9.47 24.24
C ILE A 214 6.88 8.29 23.97
N TYR A 215 6.87 7.28 24.84
CA TYR A 215 5.96 6.14 24.70
C TYR A 215 4.50 6.56 24.68
N HIS A 216 4.10 7.43 25.61
CA HIS A 216 2.74 7.97 25.63
C HIS A 216 2.39 8.78 24.37
N MET A 217 3.33 9.58 23.86
CA MET A 217 3.15 10.34 22.61
C MET A 217 2.96 9.41 21.41
N VAL A 218 3.79 8.37 21.28
CA VAL A 218 3.71 7.38 20.22
C VAL A 218 2.36 6.65 20.26
N GLU A 219 1.93 6.18 21.42
CA GLU A 219 0.61 5.56 21.58
C GLU A 219 -0.52 6.51 21.16
N LYS A 220 -0.52 7.74 21.68
CA LYS A 220 -1.56 8.74 21.40
C LYS A 220 -1.65 9.08 19.89
N VAL A 221 -0.52 9.31 19.24
CA VAL A 221 -0.49 9.65 17.81
C VAL A 221 -0.93 8.47 16.97
N PHE A 222 -0.48 7.25 17.30
CA PHE A 222 -0.89 6.05 16.56
C PHE A 222 -2.39 5.76 16.72
N ARG A 223 -2.96 5.90 17.92
CA ARG A 223 -4.42 5.78 18.12
C ARG A 223 -5.18 6.77 17.24
N ARG A 224 -4.74 8.03 17.16
CA ARG A 224 -5.35 9.02 16.26
C ARG A 224 -5.25 8.61 14.80
N ALA A 225 -4.11 8.05 14.39
CA ALA A 225 -3.90 7.56 13.04
C ALA A 225 -4.87 6.43 12.65
N VAL A 226 -5.22 5.54 13.59
CA VAL A 226 -6.25 4.52 13.38
C VAL A 226 -7.64 5.15 13.35
N VAL A 227 -7.96 5.98 14.36
CA VAL A 227 -9.32 6.53 14.55
C VAL A 227 -9.77 7.39 13.36
N LYS A 228 -8.91 8.26 12.81
CA LYS A 228 -9.29 9.08 11.66
C LYS A 228 -9.60 8.26 10.41
N ARG A 229 -9.06 7.04 10.31
CA ARG A 229 -9.31 6.10 9.22
C ARG A 229 -10.56 5.25 9.40
N LEU A 230 -11.32 5.45 10.49
CA LEU A 230 -12.65 4.83 10.67
C LEU A 230 -13.76 5.55 9.90
N LEU A 231 -13.43 6.66 9.25
CA LEU A 231 -14.37 7.37 8.36
C LEU A 231 -14.80 6.44 7.23
N SER A 232 -15.99 5.88 7.32
CA SER A 232 -16.56 4.98 6.33
C SER A 232 -18.05 4.77 6.57
N GLU A 233 -18.82 4.77 5.50
CA GLU A 233 -20.23 4.32 5.50
C GLU A 233 -20.34 2.82 5.20
N ARG A 234 -19.24 2.15 4.75
CA ARG A 234 -19.17 0.72 4.46
C ARG A 234 -18.64 -0.06 5.66
N PRO A 235 -19.00 -1.35 5.78
CA PRO A 235 -18.48 -2.23 6.81
C PRO A 235 -16.94 -2.34 6.80
N ILE A 236 -16.36 -2.45 8.01
CA ILE A 236 -14.92 -2.43 8.26
C ILE A 236 -14.47 -3.78 8.81
N GLY A 237 -13.39 -4.33 8.23
CA GLY A 237 -12.67 -5.50 8.71
C GLY A 237 -11.18 -5.23 8.92
N CYS A 238 -10.47 -6.16 9.56
CA CYS A 238 -9.03 -6.06 9.81
C CYS A 238 -8.29 -7.33 9.38
N LEU A 239 -7.19 -7.21 8.67
CA LEU A 239 -6.24 -8.31 8.50
C LEU A 239 -5.55 -8.59 9.83
N LEU A 240 -5.41 -9.85 10.20
CA LEU A 240 -4.86 -10.26 11.49
C LEU A 240 -3.93 -11.46 11.33
N SER A 241 -2.62 -11.22 11.28
CA SER A 241 -1.60 -12.28 11.23
C SER A 241 -1.17 -12.80 12.61
N GLY A 242 -1.65 -12.16 13.70
CA GLY A 242 -1.14 -12.44 15.05
C GLY A 242 0.27 -11.89 15.31
N GLY A 243 0.83 -11.12 14.38
CA GLY A 243 2.01 -10.29 14.59
C GLY A 243 1.66 -8.97 15.29
N LEU A 244 2.66 -8.25 15.82
CA LEU A 244 2.48 -7.00 16.56
C LEU A 244 1.62 -5.98 15.81
N ASP A 245 1.97 -5.71 14.56
CA ASP A 245 1.46 -4.57 13.79
C ASP A 245 -0.04 -4.71 13.48
N SER A 246 -0.41 -5.83 12.84
CA SER A 246 -1.81 -6.14 12.52
C SER A 246 -2.66 -6.27 13.79
N SER A 247 -2.08 -6.80 14.87
CA SER A 247 -2.78 -6.97 16.14
C SER A 247 -3.06 -5.64 16.83
N LEU A 248 -2.11 -4.68 16.83
CA LEU A 248 -2.33 -3.34 17.38
C LEU A 248 -3.42 -2.59 16.61
N VAL A 249 -3.36 -2.65 15.28
CA VAL A 249 -4.39 -2.02 14.43
C VAL A 249 -5.76 -2.62 14.74
N ALA A 250 -5.89 -3.95 14.68
CA ALA A 250 -7.17 -4.64 14.93
C ALA A 250 -7.71 -4.38 16.34
N ALA A 251 -6.83 -4.33 17.36
CA ALA A 251 -7.23 -4.07 18.74
C ALA A 251 -7.79 -2.65 18.92
N ILE A 252 -7.16 -1.62 18.33
CA ILE A 252 -7.64 -0.24 18.41
C ILE A 252 -8.95 -0.10 17.62
N VAL A 253 -9.04 -0.66 16.41
CA VAL A 253 -10.30 -0.65 15.63
C VAL A 253 -11.43 -1.29 16.43
N GLN A 254 -11.19 -2.47 17.03
CA GLN A 254 -12.20 -3.16 17.84
C GLN A 254 -12.61 -2.37 19.09
N GLU A 255 -11.64 -1.72 19.76
CA GLU A 255 -11.92 -0.84 20.90
C GLU A 255 -12.86 0.31 20.52
N GLU A 256 -12.61 0.96 19.39
CA GLU A 256 -13.44 2.06 18.89
C GLU A 256 -14.82 1.57 18.40
N MET A 257 -14.89 0.43 17.70
CA MET A 257 -16.15 -0.15 17.24
C MET A 257 -17.05 -0.54 18.43
N LYS A 258 -16.47 -1.05 19.52
CA LYS A 258 -17.20 -1.38 20.75
C LYS A 258 -17.88 -0.18 21.42
N LYS A 259 -17.31 1.02 21.30
CA LYS A 259 -17.94 2.25 21.83
C LYS A 259 -19.31 2.51 21.19
N ASN A 260 -19.49 2.03 19.96
CA ASN A 260 -20.74 2.13 19.20
C ASN A 260 -21.55 0.82 19.21
N GLY A 261 -21.27 -0.11 20.13
CA GLY A 261 -21.95 -1.40 20.22
C GLY A 261 -21.72 -2.34 19.05
N LYS A 262 -20.67 -2.09 18.23
CA LYS A 262 -20.32 -2.92 17.06
C LYS A 262 -19.10 -3.80 17.35
N SER A 263 -18.92 -4.86 16.58
CA SER A 263 -17.73 -5.71 16.57
C SER A 263 -17.13 -5.74 15.17
N VAL A 264 -15.81 -5.84 15.09
CA VAL A 264 -15.10 -5.95 13.82
C VAL A 264 -14.86 -7.41 13.45
N ASN A 265 -14.90 -7.72 12.15
CA ASN A 265 -14.39 -8.98 11.63
C ASN A 265 -12.86 -8.90 11.52
N THR A 266 -12.18 -9.99 11.88
CA THR A 266 -10.74 -10.13 11.71
C THR A 266 -10.45 -11.35 10.83
N TYR A 267 -9.45 -11.23 9.96
CA TYR A 267 -9.18 -12.19 8.91
C TYR A 267 -7.75 -12.67 8.95
N SER A 268 -7.53 -13.97 8.97
CA SER A 268 -6.22 -14.60 8.90
C SER A 268 -6.17 -15.69 7.83
N ILE A 269 -4.98 -15.95 7.32
CA ILE A 269 -4.74 -16.96 6.29
C ILE A 269 -3.43 -17.69 6.57
N GLY A 270 -3.40 -18.98 6.28
CA GLY A 270 -2.19 -19.80 6.42
C GLY A 270 -2.43 -21.26 6.09
N PHE A 271 -1.36 -22.02 6.05
CA PHE A 271 -1.48 -23.48 6.00
C PHE A 271 -1.89 -24.04 7.35
N LYS A 272 -2.53 -25.21 7.35
CA LYS A 272 -2.94 -25.89 8.59
C LYS A 272 -1.76 -26.01 9.56
N GLY A 273 -1.92 -25.48 10.78
CA GLY A 273 -0.90 -25.48 11.82
C GLY A 273 0.19 -24.41 11.62
N SER A 274 -0.10 -23.33 10.90
CA SER A 274 0.80 -22.19 10.81
C SER A 274 0.84 -21.39 12.12
N PRO A 275 2.01 -20.85 12.52
CA PRO A 275 2.14 -20.02 13.72
C PRO A 275 1.23 -18.79 13.69
N ASP A 276 1.05 -18.17 12.53
CA ASP A 276 0.24 -16.97 12.39
C ASP A 276 -1.24 -17.23 12.68
N LEU A 277 -1.82 -18.34 12.19
CA LEU A 277 -3.21 -18.71 12.54
C LEU A 277 -3.39 -18.92 14.04
N GLU A 278 -2.41 -19.58 14.70
CA GLU A 278 -2.46 -19.82 16.14
C GLU A 278 -2.45 -18.51 16.93
N LYS A 279 -1.53 -17.60 16.60
CA LYS A 279 -1.41 -16.30 17.26
C LYS A 279 -2.56 -15.36 16.93
N ALA A 280 -3.09 -15.40 15.71
CA ALA A 280 -4.30 -14.66 15.35
C ALA A 280 -5.52 -15.03 16.20
N ARG A 281 -5.74 -16.35 16.48
CA ARG A 281 -6.79 -16.81 17.41
C ARG A 281 -6.64 -16.24 18.81
N VAL A 282 -5.39 -16.18 19.32
CA VAL A 282 -5.11 -15.61 20.65
C VAL A 282 -5.53 -14.14 20.68
N VAL A 283 -5.13 -13.37 19.67
CA VAL A 283 -5.49 -11.95 19.58
C VAL A 283 -7.00 -11.78 19.43
N ALA A 284 -7.62 -12.48 18.48
CA ALA A 284 -9.06 -12.36 18.22
C ALA A 284 -9.90 -12.65 19.47
N LYS A 285 -9.53 -13.68 20.22
CA LYS A 285 -10.15 -14.01 21.51
C LYS A 285 -9.96 -12.90 22.54
N HIS A 286 -8.76 -12.33 22.64
CA HIS A 286 -8.43 -11.28 23.61
C HIS A 286 -9.22 -10.00 23.33
N ILE A 287 -9.25 -9.55 22.06
CA ILE A 287 -9.97 -8.32 21.68
C ILE A 287 -11.47 -8.53 21.54
N GLY A 288 -11.93 -9.80 21.41
CA GLY A 288 -13.34 -10.16 21.24
C GLY A 288 -13.88 -9.78 19.86
N SER A 289 -13.11 -10.02 18.79
CA SER A 289 -13.54 -9.85 17.40
C SER A 289 -14.19 -11.13 16.84
N THR A 290 -14.96 -10.99 15.76
CA THR A 290 -15.42 -12.14 14.97
C THR A 290 -14.29 -12.56 14.04
N HIS A 291 -13.71 -13.76 14.24
CA HIS A 291 -12.51 -14.19 13.55
C HIS A 291 -12.78 -15.19 12.44
N HIS A 292 -12.23 -14.92 11.25
CA HIS A 292 -12.31 -15.76 10.07
C HIS A 292 -10.93 -16.29 9.69
N GLU A 293 -10.86 -17.60 9.45
CA GLU A 293 -9.60 -18.26 9.04
C GLU A 293 -9.73 -18.87 7.65
N VAL A 294 -8.75 -18.61 6.81
CA VAL A 294 -8.63 -19.21 5.48
C VAL A 294 -7.46 -20.19 5.45
N ILE A 295 -7.71 -21.42 5.10
CA ILE A 295 -6.68 -22.46 5.01
C ILE A 295 -6.19 -22.57 3.58
N MET A 296 -4.90 -22.32 3.36
CA MET A 296 -4.26 -22.41 2.05
C MET A 296 -3.96 -23.84 1.63
N ASN A 297 -4.03 -24.07 0.31
CA ASN A 297 -3.61 -25.29 -0.35
C ASN A 297 -2.57 -24.96 -1.44
N PHE A 298 -1.43 -25.64 -1.46
CA PHE A 298 -0.35 -25.39 -2.40
C PHE A 298 -0.77 -25.56 -3.87
N LYS A 299 -1.60 -26.54 -4.19
CA LYS A 299 -2.09 -26.76 -5.56
C LYS A 299 -2.95 -25.61 -6.08
N ASP A 300 -3.68 -24.95 -5.20
CA ASP A 300 -4.49 -23.78 -5.58
C ASP A 300 -3.60 -22.56 -5.78
N ILE A 301 -2.56 -22.40 -4.97
CA ILE A 301 -1.54 -21.36 -5.12
C ILE A 301 -0.88 -21.46 -6.48
N GLU A 302 -0.36 -22.63 -6.85
CA GLU A 302 0.35 -22.86 -8.10
C GLU A 302 -0.46 -22.40 -9.33
N LYS A 303 -1.75 -22.71 -9.35
CA LYS A 303 -2.66 -22.33 -10.44
C LYS A 303 -2.91 -20.82 -10.53
N ARG A 304 -2.83 -20.11 -9.39
CA ARG A 304 -3.18 -18.70 -9.29
C ARG A 304 -1.98 -17.76 -9.52
N ILE A 305 -0.75 -18.26 -9.51
CA ILE A 305 0.46 -17.43 -9.69
C ILE A 305 0.39 -16.52 -10.93
N PRO A 306 0.00 -16.99 -12.14
CA PRO A 306 -0.09 -16.11 -13.30
C PRO A 306 -1.10 -14.97 -13.12
N GLU A 307 -2.26 -15.25 -12.55
CA GLU A 307 -3.30 -14.26 -12.26
C GLU A 307 -2.82 -13.22 -11.25
N ILE A 308 -2.13 -13.69 -10.20
CA ILE A 308 -1.57 -12.82 -9.16
C ILE A 308 -0.51 -11.89 -9.76
N ILE A 309 0.38 -12.38 -10.62
CA ILE A 309 1.40 -11.56 -11.29
C ILE A 309 0.76 -10.54 -12.24
N LEU A 310 -0.26 -10.93 -13.00
CA LEU A 310 -1.04 -10.02 -13.82
C LEU A 310 -1.68 -8.91 -12.98
N GLN A 311 -2.25 -9.26 -11.81
CA GLN A 311 -2.89 -8.29 -10.93
C GLN A 311 -1.87 -7.35 -10.28
N LEU A 312 -0.73 -7.86 -9.84
CA LEU A 312 0.31 -7.11 -9.15
C LEU A 312 1.09 -6.15 -10.04
N GLU A 313 1.28 -6.49 -11.32
CA GLU A 313 2.15 -5.73 -12.23
C GLU A 313 3.62 -5.69 -11.75
N THR A 314 4.10 -6.78 -11.15
CA THR A 314 5.47 -6.90 -10.63
C THR A 314 6.06 -8.27 -10.91
N TRP A 315 7.38 -8.31 -11.01
CA TRP A 315 8.18 -9.54 -11.09
C TRP A 315 9.03 -9.78 -9.83
N ASP A 316 8.91 -8.91 -8.82
CA ASP A 316 9.67 -9.05 -7.58
C ASP A 316 9.22 -10.25 -6.75
N THR A 317 10.17 -11.13 -6.43
CA THR A 317 9.90 -12.39 -5.72
C THR A 317 9.33 -12.19 -4.32
N THR A 318 9.85 -11.20 -3.58
CA THR A 318 9.39 -10.91 -2.21
C THR A 318 7.94 -10.43 -2.24
N THR A 319 7.65 -9.49 -3.12
CA THR A 319 6.31 -8.95 -3.32
C THR A 319 5.32 -10.04 -3.74
N ILE A 320 5.68 -10.90 -4.71
CA ILE A 320 4.80 -11.99 -5.17
C ILE A 320 4.53 -12.99 -4.05
N ARG A 321 5.57 -13.47 -3.36
CA ARG A 321 5.41 -14.42 -2.23
C ARG A 321 4.49 -13.86 -1.15
N ALA A 322 4.67 -12.61 -0.75
CA ALA A 322 3.84 -11.96 0.26
C ALA A 322 2.41 -11.67 -0.23
N SER A 323 2.21 -11.52 -1.54
CA SER A 323 0.89 -11.24 -2.13
C SER A 323 -0.03 -12.47 -2.19
N ILE A 324 0.51 -13.66 -2.34
CA ILE A 324 -0.30 -14.88 -2.55
C ILE A 324 -1.32 -15.06 -1.44
N GLY A 325 -0.90 -15.00 -0.18
CA GLY A 325 -1.81 -15.11 0.95
C GLY A 325 -2.83 -13.97 0.99
N MET A 326 -2.36 -12.73 0.78
CA MET A 326 -3.23 -11.56 0.82
C MET A 326 -4.27 -11.55 -0.31
N PHE A 327 -3.90 -12.00 -1.52
CA PHE A 327 -4.80 -12.14 -2.65
C PHE A 327 -5.93 -13.13 -2.36
N LEU A 328 -5.60 -14.34 -1.87
CA LEU A 328 -6.58 -15.36 -1.52
C LEU A 328 -7.48 -14.92 -0.34
N LEU A 329 -6.93 -14.20 0.62
CA LEU A 329 -7.69 -13.66 1.74
C LEU A 329 -8.64 -12.56 1.30
N SER A 330 -8.20 -11.67 0.41
CA SER A 330 -9.04 -10.61 -0.16
C SER A 330 -10.20 -11.18 -0.99
N GLU A 331 -9.93 -12.24 -1.76
CA GLU A 331 -10.97 -12.98 -2.49
C GLU A 331 -12.03 -13.57 -1.53
N TYR A 332 -11.58 -14.19 -0.42
CA TYR A 332 -12.49 -14.71 0.60
C TYR A 332 -13.35 -13.61 1.21
N ILE A 333 -12.75 -12.48 1.62
CA ILE A 333 -13.47 -11.36 2.22
C ILE A 333 -14.55 -10.85 1.27
N SER A 334 -14.20 -10.56 0.04
CA SER A 334 -15.12 -10.05 -0.98
C SER A 334 -16.27 -11.00 -1.30
N GLN A 335 -16.04 -12.33 -1.27
CA GLN A 335 -17.04 -13.32 -1.63
C GLN A 335 -17.89 -13.81 -0.47
N LYS A 336 -17.40 -13.69 0.77
CA LYS A 336 -18.02 -14.35 1.95
C LYS A 336 -18.48 -13.39 3.03
N THR A 337 -18.15 -12.12 2.91
CA THR A 337 -18.52 -11.09 3.89
C THR A 337 -18.99 -9.82 3.20
N GLU A 338 -19.49 -8.87 3.98
CA GLU A 338 -19.91 -7.54 3.48
C GLU A 338 -18.85 -6.46 3.76
N ASP A 339 -17.72 -6.84 4.36
CA ASP A 339 -16.66 -5.89 4.67
C ASP A 339 -15.99 -5.41 3.39
N VAL A 340 -15.87 -4.11 3.27
CA VAL A 340 -15.28 -3.44 2.10
C VAL A 340 -14.00 -2.69 2.47
N VAL A 341 -13.97 -2.07 3.66
CA VAL A 341 -12.82 -1.32 4.17
C VAL A 341 -11.98 -2.23 5.05
N ILE A 342 -10.72 -2.42 4.68
CA ILE A 342 -9.83 -3.40 5.31
C ILE A 342 -8.60 -2.72 5.90
N PHE A 343 -8.47 -2.79 7.21
CA PHE A 343 -7.31 -2.28 7.93
C PHE A 343 -6.15 -3.28 7.90
N SER A 344 -4.93 -2.76 7.73
CA SER A 344 -3.69 -3.54 7.70
C SER A 344 -2.56 -2.86 8.49
N GLY A 345 -1.57 -3.65 8.90
CA GLY A 345 -0.36 -3.20 9.59
C GLY A 345 0.80 -2.81 8.66
N GLU A 346 0.57 -2.64 7.37
CA GLU A 346 1.61 -2.31 6.39
C GLU A 346 2.32 -0.98 6.70
N GLY A 347 3.62 -0.91 6.39
CA GLY A 347 4.48 0.24 6.64
C GLY A 347 5.14 0.25 8.02
N ALA A 348 4.72 -0.62 8.93
CA ALA A 348 5.26 -0.70 10.28
C ALA A 348 6.73 -1.16 10.32
N ASP A 349 7.08 -2.13 9.49
CA ASP A 349 8.41 -2.72 9.46
C ASP A 349 9.45 -1.75 8.87
N GLU A 350 9.06 -1.00 7.87
CA GLU A 350 9.90 -0.02 7.19
C GLU A 350 10.13 1.21 8.07
N LEU A 351 9.06 1.77 8.62
CA LEU A 351 9.13 2.98 9.42
C LEU A 351 9.77 2.73 10.79
N CYS A 352 9.45 1.61 11.44
CA CYS A 352 9.83 1.31 12.82
C CYS A 352 10.93 0.25 12.93
N GLN A 353 11.69 -0.02 11.86
CA GLN A 353 12.82 -0.96 11.82
C GLN A 353 12.45 -2.36 12.33
N GLY A 354 11.36 -2.92 11.79
CA GLY A 354 10.80 -4.19 12.25
C GLY A 354 11.41 -5.44 11.63
N TYR A 355 12.08 -5.32 10.49
CA TYR A 355 12.71 -6.46 9.83
C TYR A 355 13.92 -6.98 10.63
N LEU A 356 14.08 -8.30 10.73
CA LEU A 356 15.15 -8.91 11.52
C LEU A 356 16.56 -8.49 11.10
N TYR A 357 16.77 -8.14 9.84
CA TYR A 357 18.09 -7.69 9.41
C TYR A 357 18.52 -6.35 10.01
N PHE A 358 17.60 -5.53 10.56
CA PHE A 358 17.95 -4.32 11.31
C PHE A 358 18.79 -4.60 12.57
N HIS A 359 18.74 -5.82 13.12
CA HIS A 359 19.66 -6.21 14.19
C HIS A 359 21.13 -6.23 13.76
N ARG A 360 21.40 -6.23 12.44
CA ARG A 360 22.76 -6.21 11.86
C ARG A 360 23.18 -4.84 11.35
N GLN A 361 22.38 -3.81 11.59
CA GLN A 361 22.74 -2.45 11.17
C GLN A 361 24.08 -2.03 11.79
N PRO A 362 24.99 -1.43 10.99
CA PRO A 362 26.32 -1.00 11.50
C PRO A 362 26.21 0.08 12.57
N SER A 363 25.18 0.91 12.50
CA SER A 363 24.89 1.98 13.46
C SER A 363 23.40 2.31 13.47
N PRO A 364 22.86 2.94 14.53
CA PRO A 364 21.49 3.45 14.52
C PRO A 364 21.19 4.41 13.36
N ALA A 365 22.16 5.23 12.95
CA ALA A 365 22.02 6.13 11.81
C ALA A 365 21.83 5.36 10.49
N SER A 366 22.63 4.30 10.26
CA SER A 366 22.48 3.44 9.07
C SER A 366 21.10 2.78 9.02
N GLY A 367 20.53 2.43 10.18
CA GLY A 367 19.15 1.91 10.25
C GLY A 367 18.12 2.95 9.85
N THR A 368 18.29 4.21 10.25
CA THR A 368 17.40 5.30 9.83
C THR A 368 17.49 5.56 8.33
N GLU A 369 18.68 5.54 7.75
CA GLU A 369 18.87 5.66 6.30
C GLU A 369 18.18 4.54 5.53
N GLU A 370 18.29 3.31 6.02
CA GLU A 370 17.59 2.18 5.42
C GLU A 370 16.05 2.31 5.54
N SER A 371 15.53 2.75 6.69
CA SER A 371 14.09 3.05 6.84
C SER A 371 13.63 4.07 5.81
N PHE A 372 14.36 5.15 5.61
CA PHE A 372 13.99 6.18 4.63
C PHE A 372 14.07 5.67 3.19
N ARG A 373 15.08 4.86 2.88
CA ARG A 373 15.16 4.18 1.57
C ARG A 373 13.95 3.27 1.32
N LEU A 374 13.56 2.47 2.32
CA LEU A 374 12.39 1.60 2.23
C LEU A 374 11.11 2.42 2.05
N MET A 375 10.90 3.45 2.86
CA MET A 375 9.72 4.32 2.78
C MET A 375 9.60 5.03 1.42
N ASN A 376 10.71 5.54 0.86
CA ASN A 376 10.74 6.17 -0.47
C ASN A 376 10.42 5.19 -1.61
N GLN A 377 10.57 3.89 -1.41
CA GLN A 377 10.34 2.84 -2.40
C GLN A 377 9.10 1.98 -2.10
N LEU A 378 8.40 2.25 -1.02
CA LEU A 378 7.33 1.41 -0.49
C LEU A 378 6.20 1.19 -1.51
N TYR A 379 5.89 2.21 -2.32
CA TYR A 379 4.86 2.16 -3.36
C TYR A 379 5.18 1.20 -4.53
N MET A 380 6.41 0.68 -4.60
CA MET A 380 6.83 -0.31 -5.60
C MET A 380 6.87 -1.75 -5.06
N TYR A 381 6.72 -1.93 -3.74
CA TYR A 381 6.82 -3.22 -3.06
C TYR A 381 5.63 -3.50 -2.13
N ASP A 382 5.74 -3.26 -0.84
CA ASP A 382 4.73 -3.69 0.13
C ASP A 382 3.38 -2.97 -0.01
N VAL A 383 3.38 -1.67 -0.25
CA VAL A 383 2.14 -0.93 -0.51
C VAL A 383 1.54 -1.29 -1.86
N LEU A 384 2.38 -1.51 -2.89
CA LEU A 384 1.90 -2.00 -4.19
C LEU A 384 1.14 -3.32 -4.02
N ARG A 385 1.75 -4.32 -3.35
CA ARG A 385 1.09 -5.63 -3.16
C ARG A 385 -0.20 -5.49 -2.37
N ALA A 386 -0.18 -4.70 -1.32
CA ALA A 386 -1.32 -4.53 -0.44
C ALA A 386 -2.50 -3.86 -1.18
N ASP A 387 -2.24 -2.80 -1.97
CA ASP A 387 -3.25 -2.17 -2.83
C ASP A 387 -3.77 -3.13 -3.91
N ARG A 388 -2.86 -3.76 -4.66
CA ARG A 388 -3.25 -4.60 -5.79
C ARG A 388 -4.08 -5.81 -5.38
N THR A 389 -3.74 -6.45 -4.27
CA THR A 389 -4.47 -7.64 -3.80
C THR A 389 -5.84 -7.30 -3.25
N THR A 390 -5.99 -6.19 -2.55
CA THR A 390 -7.29 -5.74 -2.03
C THR A 390 -8.17 -5.14 -3.14
N ALA A 391 -7.62 -4.21 -3.93
CA ALA A 391 -8.36 -3.60 -5.03
C ALA A 391 -8.76 -4.58 -6.13
N GLY A 392 -7.96 -5.63 -6.35
CA GLY A 392 -8.29 -6.74 -7.25
C GLY A 392 -9.60 -7.45 -6.91
N HIS A 393 -10.09 -7.28 -5.70
CA HIS A 393 -11.32 -7.88 -5.19
C HIS A 393 -12.36 -6.84 -4.73
N GLY A 394 -12.22 -5.58 -5.16
CA GLY A 394 -13.18 -4.52 -4.80
C GLY A 394 -13.15 -4.15 -3.32
N LEU A 395 -11.99 -4.23 -2.66
CA LEU A 395 -11.81 -3.85 -1.26
C LEU A 395 -10.95 -2.58 -1.15
N GLU A 396 -11.13 -1.85 -0.06
CA GLU A 396 -10.32 -0.68 0.25
C GLU A 396 -9.33 -0.95 1.39
N LEU A 397 -8.03 -0.78 1.10
CA LEU A 397 -6.96 -0.88 2.08
C LEU A 397 -6.80 0.41 2.89
N ARG A 398 -6.65 0.27 4.22
CA ARG A 398 -6.27 1.34 5.15
C ARG A 398 -5.04 0.97 5.97
N VAL A 399 -4.05 1.88 5.99
CA VAL A 399 -2.69 1.65 6.52
C VAL A 399 -2.29 2.72 7.56
N PRO A 400 -2.70 2.58 8.82
CA PRO A 400 -2.48 3.59 9.86
C PRO A 400 -1.01 3.90 10.16
N PHE A 401 -0.08 2.96 9.97
CA PHE A 401 1.36 3.20 10.16
C PHE A 401 1.94 4.21 9.17
N LEU A 402 1.27 4.40 8.02
CA LEU A 402 1.63 5.39 7.01
C LEU A 402 0.89 6.72 7.18
N ASP A 403 0.45 6.99 8.39
CA ASP A 403 -0.14 8.28 8.76
C ASP A 403 0.88 9.40 8.78
N LYS A 404 0.54 10.57 8.19
CA LYS A 404 1.47 11.71 8.04
C LYS A 404 2.04 12.18 9.39
N GLU A 405 1.18 12.29 10.44
CA GLU A 405 1.62 12.71 11.77
C GLU A 405 2.45 11.62 12.46
N PHE A 406 2.06 10.34 12.28
CA PHE A 406 2.78 9.23 12.88
C PHE A 406 4.16 9.07 12.23
N MET A 407 4.25 9.11 10.90
CA MET A 407 5.53 9.08 10.17
C MET A 407 6.44 10.24 10.61
N LYS A 408 5.89 11.47 10.69
CA LYS A 408 6.63 12.64 11.16
C LYS A 408 7.18 12.44 12.57
N LEU A 409 6.35 11.93 13.49
CA LEU A 409 6.78 11.67 14.87
C LEU A 409 7.93 10.66 14.90
N ILE A 410 7.76 9.48 14.30
CA ILE A 410 8.79 8.41 14.35
C ILE A 410 10.08 8.87 13.69
N SER A 411 10.00 9.52 12.52
CA SER A 411 11.18 9.99 11.77
C SER A 411 11.90 11.15 12.44
N SER A 412 11.23 11.94 13.30
CA SER A 412 11.83 13.03 14.07
C SER A 412 12.51 12.58 15.37
N LEU A 413 12.33 11.32 15.78
CA LEU A 413 13.02 10.76 16.93
C LEU A 413 14.48 10.45 16.59
N SER A 414 15.35 10.51 17.61
CA SER A 414 16.74 10.09 17.40
C SER A 414 16.81 8.61 16.98
N SER A 415 17.71 8.27 16.06
CA SER A 415 17.92 6.90 15.55
C SER A 415 18.05 5.86 16.68
N ARG A 416 18.67 6.24 17.81
CA ARG A 416 18.80 5.37 19.00
C ARG A 416 17.47 5.02 19.67
N LYS A 417 16.41 5.79 19.46
CA LYS A 417 15.07 5.54 20.02
C LYS A 417 14.29 4.55 19.16
N VAL A 418 14.51 4.55 17.86
CA VAL A 418 13.78 3.73 16.88
C VAL A 418 14.45 2.38 16.65
N CYS A 419 15.80 2.32 16.71
CA CYS A 419 16.54 1.09 16.43
C CYS A 419 16.16 -0.08 17.36
N PRO A 420 16.35 -1.34 16.93
CA PRO A 420 16.18 -2.52 17.79
C PRO A 420 16.99 -2.42 19.08
N ARG A 421 16.40 -2.81 20.21
CA ARG A 421 17.03 -2.75 21.54
C ARG A 421 16.91 -4.09 22.25
N ASN A 422 17.96 -4.49 22.96
CA ASN A 422 17.98 -5.72 23.77
C ASN A 422 17.56 -6.98 22.99
N GLY A 423 17.94 -7.05 21.70
CA GLY A 423 17.54 -8.15 20.83
C GLY A 423 16.08 -8.10 20.37
N VAL A 424 15.35 -7.00 20.58
CA VAL A 424 13.93 -6.85 20.23
C VAL A 424 13.75 -5.74 19.19
N GLU A 425 13.17 -6.08 18.06
CA GLU A 425 12.73 -5.16 17.02
C GLU A 425 11.48 -4.39 17.44
N LYS A 426 11.29 -3.17 16.90
CA LYS A 426 10.15 -2.28 17.24
C LYS A 426 9.99 -2.04 18.75
N TYR A 427 11.09 -2.03 19.49
CA TYR A 427 11.08 -1.87 20.95
C TYR A 427 10.30 -0.64 21.40
N LEU A 428 10.42 0.47 20.68
CA LEU A 428 9.67 1.70 20.91
C LEU A 428 8.15 1.45 20.90
N ILE A 429 7.65 0.80 19.85
CA ILE A 429 6.22 0.50 19.69
C ILE A 429 5.73 -0.43 20.81
N ARG A 430 6.45 -1.51 21.08
CA ARG A 430 6.09 -2.48 22.15
C ARG A 430 6.00 -1.80 23.51
N ARG A 431 6.98 -0.96 23.84
CA ARG A 431 6.97 -0.19 25.10
C ARG A 431 5.84 0.82 25.20
N SER A 432 5.50 1.45 24.07
CA SER A 432 4.40 2.42 24.00
C SER A 432 3.05 1.78 24.34
N PHE A 433 2.85 0.52 23.99
CA PHE A 433 1.58 -0.18 24.22
C PHE A 433 1.61 -1.22 25.37
N GLN A 434 2.73 -1.34 26.11
CA GLN A 434 2.88 -2.37 27.14
C GLN A 434 1.80 -2.30 28.24
N ASN A 435 1.36 -1.11 28.61
CA ASN A 435 0.38 -0.91 29.68
C ASN A 435 -1.03 -0.58 29.17
N SER A 436 -1.25 -0.70 27.86
CA SER A 436 -2.55 -0.34 27.24
C SER A 436 -3.64 -1.40 27.43
N GLY A 437 -3.29 -2.64 27.75
CA GLY A 437 -4.23 -3.77 27.79
C GLY A 437 -4.73 -4.23 26.42
N LEU A 438 -4.27 -3.62 25.31
CA LEU A 438 -4.72 -3.93 23.96
C LEU A 438 -4.32 -5.34 23.50
N LEU A 439 -3.13 -5.80 23.91
CA LEU A 439 -2.60 -7.10 23.49
C LEU A 439 -2.06 -7.89 24.69
N PRO A 440 -2.16 -9.22 24.68
CA PRO A 440 -1.45 -10.05 25.67
C PRO A 440 0.05 -9.99 25.44
N ASP A 441 0.83 -10.15 26.50
CA ASP A 441 2.30 -10.04 26.46
C ASP A 441 2.96 -11.00 25.46
N GLU A 442 2.43 -12.22 25.31
CA GLU A 442 2.94 -13.19 24.33
C GLU A 442 2.82 -12.73 22.85
N ILE A 443 1.94 -11.79 22.57
CA ILE A 443 1.79 -11.15 21.26
C ILE A 443 2.59 -9.85 21.19
N LEU A 444 2.47 -9.03 22.24
CA LEU A 444 3.17 -7.75 22.30
C LEU A 444 4.69 -7.92 22.18
N TRP A 445 5.25 -9.03 22.72
CA TRP A 445 6.69 -9.33 22.71
C TRP A 445 7.06 -10.48 21.75
N ARG A 446 6.14 -10.91 20.88
CA ARG A 446 6.40 -11.92 19.86
C ARG A 446 7.51 -11.46 18.91
N THR A 447 8.51 -12.31 18.67
CA THR A 447 9.54 -12.08 17.64
C THR A 447 8.92 -11.94 16.25
N LYS A 448 9.46 -11.03 15.42
CA LYS A 448 8.96 -10.79 14.07
C LYS A 448 9.15 -12.00 13.17
N GLU A 449 8.07 -12.42 12.51
CA GLU A 449 8.11 -13.28 11.32
C GLU A 449 7.57 -12.49 10.12
N ALA A 450 8.19 -12.66 8.95
CA ALA A 450 7.65 -12.10 7.71
C ALA A 450 6.35 -12.84 7.35
N PHE A 451 5.39 -12.13 6.77
CA PHE A 451 4.09 -12.72 6.41
C PHE A 451 4.24 -13.95 5.50
N SER A 452 5.13 -13.89 4.50
CA SER A 452 5.43 -15.04 3.63
C SER A 452 6.01 -16.25 4.36
N ASP A 453 6.63 -16.04 5.52
CA ASP A 453 7.22 -17.09 6.34
C ASP A 453 6.22 -17.63 7.38
N GLY A 454 5.52 -16.74 8.10
CA GLY A 454 4.60 -17.07 9.19
C GLY A 454 3.36 -17.86 8.78
N VAL A 455 2.96 -17.80 7.50
CA VAL A 455 1.83 -18.56 6.96
C VAL A 455 2.08 -20.08 6.89
N SER A 456 3.31 -20.55 7.08
CA SER A 456 3.63 -21.98 7.14
C SER A 456 4.61 -22.32 8.24
N SER A 457 4.55 -23.55 8.75
CA SER A 457 5.52 -24.04 9.74
C SER A 457 6.90 -24.22 9.09
N VAL A 458 7.97 -24.18 9.92
CA VAL A 458 9.35 -24.43 9.46
C VAL A 458 9.49 -25.83 8.85
N LYS A 459 8.82 -26.83 9.45
CA LYS A 459 8.86 -28.24 8.98
C LYS A 459 8.11 -28.48 7.66
N ASN A 460 7.14 -27.63 7.32
CA ASN A 460 6.36 -27.75 6.09
C ASN A 460 6.37 -26.39 5.37
N ASN A 461 7.57 -25.95 5.01
CA ASN A 461 7.82 -24.67 4.40
C ASN A 461 7.29 -24.66 2.94
N TRP A 462 6.33 -23.82 2.67
CA TRP A 462 5.73 -23.71 1.33
C TRP A 462 6.68 -23.09 0.30
N LEU A 463 7.64 -22.27 0.75
CA LEU A 463 8.66 -21.68 -0.14
C LEU A 463 9.58 -22.76 -0.74
N ASP A 464 9.88 -23.84 0.01
CA ASP A 464 10.66 -24.96 -0.52
C ASP A 464 9.87 -25.72 -1.60
N LYS A 465 8.53 -25.76 -1.48
CA LYS A 465 7.66 -26.31 -2.53
C LYS A 465 7.67 -25.45 -3.78
N LEU A 466 7.66 -24.12 -3.66
CA LEU A 466 7.81 -23.20 -4.80
C LEU A 466 9.15 -23.39 -5.50
N LYS A 467 10.25 -23.45 -4.75
CA LYS A 467 11.59 -23.70 -5.29
C LYS A 467 11.65 -25.04 -6.04
N THR A 468 11.08 -26.09 -5.45
CA THR A 468 11.02 -27.43 -6.08
C THR A 468 10.21 -27.39 -7.36
N MET A 469 9.03 -26.76 -7.35
CA MET A 469 8.18 -26.60 -8.53
C MET A 469 8.92 -25.86 -9.65
N THR A 470 9.49 -24.70 -9.36
CA THR A 470 10.20 -23.89 -10.37
C THR A 470 11.44 -24.60 -10.90
N ALA A 471 12.18 -25.33 -10.05
CA ALA A 471 13.32 -26.15 -10.47
C ALA A 471 12.91 -27.31 -11.37
N SER A 472 11.69 -27.83 -11.25
CA SER A 472 11.21 -28.94 -12.10
C SER A 472 10.82 -28.49 -13.51
N VAL A 473 10.46 -27.22 -13.69
CA VAL A 473 10.01 -26.67 -15.00
C VAL A 473 11.07 -25.85 -15.72
N ILE A 474 12.15 -25.44 -15.03
CA ILE A 474 13.24 -24.63 -15.60
C ILE A 474 14.56 -25.41 -15.53
N SER A 475 15.14 -25.74 -16.69
CA SER A 475 16.46 -26.35 -16.77
C SER A 475 17.58 -25.32 -16.50
N ASP A 476 18.76 -25.79 -16.07
CA ASP A 476 19.91 -24.91 -15.83
C ASP A 476 20.34 -24.17 -17.10
N GLU A 477 20.34 -24.86 -18.24
CA GLU A 477 20.65 -24.25 -19.55
C GLU A 477 19.67 -23.12 -19.91
N SER A 478 18.37 -23.35 -19.70
CA SER A 478 17.33 -22.33 -19.94
C SER A 478 17.49 -21.14 -19.02
N PHE A 479 17.84 -21.39 -17.76
CA PHE A 479 18.08 -20.35 -16.77
C PHE A 479 19.25 -19.43 -17.16
N GLU A 480 20.42 -19.99 -17.48
CA GLU A 480 21.59 -19.18 -17.84
C GLU A 480 21.34 -18.39 -19.14
N LYS A 481 20.73 -18.99 -20.17
CA LYS A 481 20.35 -18.29 -21.41
C LYS A 481 19.37 -17.14 -21.17
N PHE A 482 18.43 -17.30 -20.23
CA PHE A 482 17.47 -16.24 -19.91
C PHE A 482 18.13 -15.11 -19.14
N LYS A 483 18.97 -15.44 -18.15
CA LYS A 483 19.73 -14.52 -17.33
C LYS A 483 20.64 -13.60 -18.17
N GLU A 484 21.35 -14.16 -19.15
CA GLU A 484 22.21 -13.41 -20.08
C GLU A 484 21.43 -12.38 -20.91
N LYS A 485 20.17 -12.63 -21.22
CA LYS A 485 19.31 -11.72 -22.00
C LYS A 485 18.69 -10.61 -21.15
N CYS A 486 18.62 -10.78 -19.84
CA CYS A 486 18.05 -9.80 -18.94
C CYS A 486 19.05 -8.69 -18.61
N VAL A 487 18.89 -7.53 -19.23
CA VAL A 487 19.74 -6.35 -18.96
C VAL A 487 19.38 -5.69 -17.62
N HIS A 488 18.07 -5.56 -17.34
CA HIS A 488 17.58 -4.96 -16.11
C HIS A 488 17.31 -6.03 -15.05
N SER A 489 18.03 -5.96 -13.92
CA SER A 489 17.87 -6.86 -12.77
C SER A 489 17.79 -8.34 -13.18
N PRO A 490 18.89 -8.97 -13.66
CA PRO A 490 18.90 -10.37 -14.05
C PRO A 490 18.44 -11.28 -12.90
N PRO A 491 17.65 -12.34 -13.17
CA PRO A 491 17.22 -13.27 -12.13
C PRO A 491 18.42 -14.04 -11.55
N ARG A 492 18.38 -14.28 -10.25
CA ARG A 492 19.42 -14.98 -9.49
C ARG A 492 19.02 -16.42 -9.17
N THR A 493 17.71 -16.71 -9.22
CA THR A 493 17.13 -18.02 -8.94
C THR A 493 16.14 -18.42 -10.05
N LYS A 494 15.86 -19.73 -10.18
CA LYS A 494 14.85 -20.25 -11.10
C LYS A 494 13.44 -19.73 -10.78
N GLU A 495 13.15 -19.45 -9.51
CA GLU A 495 11.90 -18.84 -9.09
C GLU A 495 11.77 -17.40 -9.59
N GLU A 496 12.84 -16.59 -9.46
CA GLU A 496 12.88 -15.23 -10.03
C GLU A 496 12.67 -15.26 -11.56
N MET A 497 13.29 -16.21 -12.26
CA MET A 497 13.08 -16.39 -13.69
C MET A 497 11.63 -16.79 -14.01
N TYR A 498 11.03 -17.71 -13.24
CA TYR A 498 9.67 -18.18 -13.45
C TYR A 498 8.67 -17.01 -13.38
N TYR A 499 8.77 -16.20 -12.33
CA TYR A 499 7.91 -15.01 -12.19
C TYR A 499 8.17 -13.97 -13.28
N ARG A 500 9.44 -13.78 -13.65
CA ARG A 500 9.81 -12.86 -14.72
C ARG A 500 9.27 -13.28 -16.09
N GLN A 501 9.28 -14.57 -16.40
CA GLN A 501 8.71 -15.09 -17.65
C GLN A 501 7.19 -14.85 -17.72
N ILE A 502 6.48 -15.08 -16.62
CA ILE A 502 5.04 -14.80 -16.54
C ILE A 502 4.78 -13.31 -16.70
N TYR A 503 5.52 -12.47 -15.97
CA TYR A 503 5.42 -11.02 -16.10
C TYR A 503 5.63 -10.54 -17.55
N ASN A 504 6.68 -11.00 -18.19
CA ASN A 504 7.01 -10.63 -19.57
C ASN A 504 5.99 -11.11 -20.61
N ALA A 505 5.13 -12.07 -20.27
CA ALA A 505 4.01 -12.46 -21.13
C ALA A 505 2.86 -11.44 -21.11
N PHE A 506 2.79 -10.60 -20.09
CA PHE A 506 1.76 -9.57 -19.94
C PHE A 506 2.28 -8.15 -20.18
N TYR A 507 3.54 -7.87 -19.80
CA TYR A 507 4.11 -6.54 -19.75
C TYR A 507 5.44 -6.45 -20.47
N ASN A 508 5.60 -5.43 -21.31
CA ASN A 508 6.82 -5.19 -22.08
C ASN A 508 7.85 -4.31 -21.37
N ASN A 509 7.47 -3.66 -20.26
CA ASN A 509 8.33 -2.74 -19.52
C ASN A 509 8.73 -3.36 -18.17
N ASP A 510 9.99 -3.75 -18.06
CA ASP A 510 10.55 -4.35 -16.84
C ASP A 510 11.12 -3.33 -15.83
N LYS A 511 11.08 -2.03 -16.18
CA LYS A 511 11.64 -0.94 -15.37
C LYS A 511 10.66 -0.36 -14.36
N TRP A 512 9.42 -0.84 -14.29
CA TRP A 512 8.46 -0.41 -13.28
C TRP A 512 8.93 -0.73 -11.85
N ILE A 513 9.76 -1.77 -11.71
CA ILE A 513 10.42 -2.15 -10.46
C ILE A 513 11.94 -1.96 -10.64
N PRO A 514 12.62 -1.23 -9.75
CA PRO A 514 14.03 -0.91 -9.92
C PRO A 514 14.96 -2.12 -9.73
N ARG A 515 14.56 -3.08 -8.90
CA ARG A 515 15.35 -4.29 -8.56
C ARG A 515 14.53 -5.30 -7.78
N TYR A 516 15.04 -6.51 -7.59
CA TYR A 516 14.52 -7.45 -6.60
C TYR A 516 14.70 -6.88 -5.19
N TRP A 517 13.65 -6.92 -4.40
CA TRP A 517 13.73 -6.54 -2.98
C TRP A 517 14.58 -7.58 -2.22
N MET A 518 15.54 -7.09 -1.44
CA MET A 518 16.41 -7.94 -0.62
C MET A 518 16.65 -7.27 0.74
N PRO A 519 16.74 -8.07 1.82
CA PRO A 519 17.12 -7.54 3.12
C PRO A 519 18.53 -6.95 3.08
N MET A 520 18.68 -5.74 3.61
CA MET A 520 20.00 -5.11 3.77
C MET A 520 20.82 -5.90 4.80
N TRP A 521 22.14 -5.84 4.73
CA TRP A 521 23.04 -6.52 5.66
C TRP A 521 22.81 -8.04 5.82
N SER A 522 22.26 -8.68 4.79
CA SER A 522 21.93 -10.11 4.78
C SER A 522 23.10 -11.03 4.39
N GLY A 523 24.28 -10.46 4.05
CA GLY A 523 25.44 -11.21 3.54
C GLY A 523 25.24 -11.63 2.08
N GLU A 524 25.65 -12.85 1.76
CA GLU A 524 25.61 -13.39 0.38
C GLU A 524 24.29 -14.09 0.02
N THR A 525 23.25 -13.98 0.86
CA THR A 525 21.97 -14.63 0.55
C THR A 525 21.32 -14.05 -0.71
N ILE A 526 20.84 -14.95 -1.55
CA ILE A 526 20.05 -14.63 -2.75
C ILE A 526 18.55 -14.85 -2.55
N ASP A 527 18.14 -15.38 -1.39
CA ASP A 527 16.74 -15.59 -1.03
C ASP A 527 16.31 -14.52 -0.02
N PRO A 528 15.21 -13.79 -0.26
CA PRO A 528 14.75 -12.71 0.59
C PRO A 528 14.08 -13.17 1.90
N SER A 529 13.80 -14.48 2.09
CA SER A 529 13.14 -14.98 3.29
C SER A 529 13.97 -14.70 4.55
N ALA A 530 13.32 -14.19 5.60
CA ALA A 530 13.96 -13.96 6.88
C ALA A 530 14.54 -15.24 7.52
N ARG A 531 13.95 -16.41 7.19
CA ARG A 531 14.41 -17.73 7.66
C ARG A 531 15.80 -18.12 7.15
N THR A 532 16.29 -17.48 6.08
CA THR A 532 17.65 -17.68 5.57
C THR A 532 18.71 -16.90 6.35
N LEU A 533 18.30 -15.96 7.21
CA LEU A 533 19.22 -15.15 7.99
C LEU A 533 19.71 -15.93 9.21
N ASN A 534 21.05 -15.97 9.45
CA ASN A 534 21.64 -16.64 10.62
C ASN A 534 21.10 -16.11 11.97
N ILE A 535 20.57 -14.89 11.99
CA ILE A 535 19.95 -14.32 13.18
C ILE A 535 18.63 -15.02 13.51
N TYR A 536 17.84 -15.42 12.51
CA TYR A 536 16.61 -16.19 12.71
C TYR A 536 16.89 -17.55 13.38
N GLN A 537 17.95 -18.24 12.94
CA GLN A 537 18.35 -19.53 13.50
C GLN A 537 18.69 -19.43 14.99
N LYS A 538 19.39 -18.36 15.41
CA LYS A 538 19.72 -18.12 16.83
C LYS A 538 18.49 -17.86 17.71
N TYR A 539 17.44 -17.22 17.16
CA TYR A 539 16.21 -16.98 17.92
C TYR A 539 15.39 -18.26 18.09
N THR A 540 15.31 -19.11 17.05
CA THR A 540 14.59 -20.38 17.13
C THR A 540 15.27 -21.39 18.05
N GLU A 541 16.60 -21.42 18.14
CA GLU A 541 17.34 -22.26 19.08
C GLU A 541 17.07 -21.85 20.54
N ASN A 542 17.03 -20.55 20.83
CA ASN A 542 16.73 -20.03 22.18
C ASN A 542 15.27 -20.22 22.64
N GLU A 543 14.32 -20.38 21.70
CA GLU A 543 12.91 -20.70 22.03
C GLU A 543 12.70 -22.20 22.29
N ILE A 544 13.56 -23.07 21.73
CA ILE A 544 13.52 -24.53 21.95
C ILE A 544 14.15 -24.89 23.32
N GLU A 545 15.04 -24.05 23.84
CA GLU A 545 15.69 -24.25 25.15
C GLU A 545 14.89 -23.64 26.34
N LYS A 546 13.81 -22.94 26.11
CA LYS A 546 12.86 -22.41 27.11
C LYS A 546 11.57 -23.21 27.14
#